data_e306ad95f2c8e71649ccdf7b5ecd5c5c
#
_entry.id   e306ad95f2c8e71649ccdf7b5ecd5c5c
#
_cell.length_a   1.000
_cell.length_b   1.000
_cell.length_c   1.000
_cell.angle_alpha   90.00
_cell.angle_beta   90.00
_cell.angle_gamma   90.00
#
_symmetry.space_group_name_H-M   'P 1'
#
loop_
_entity.id
_entity.type
_entity.pdbx_description
1 polymer ?
#
loop_
_entity_poly.entity_id
_entity_poly.type
_entity_poly.pdbx_seq_one_letter_code
_entity_poly.pdbx_strand_id
1 'polypeptide(L)'
;MHKTIKHIALGIMVLLCSCTHRFDEPTTNSPLGNFEALWNIIDQKYCFLDEKQIDWDAIYLTYYAQFDTLQIRTYEDNYRFFDLMEEVVNTLNDGHVNLYSSFDISVCRSWYEGYPENFDIDIITQYYLKNYRQAGGLNYCRIDNDSIGYIYYNSFSNTFSQANWLAVLRYFNQCKGIVIDVRNNGGGTLTNAYLLAAPFFTQDTIVGYWQHKTGPQ
;
A
#
# COMPACT_ATOMS: atom_id res chain seq x y z
N MET A 1 -28.86 -24.19 -69.56
CA MET A 1 -28.76 -24.93 -68.27
C MET A 1 -27.60 -24.33 -67.43
N HIS A 2 -27.92 -23.44 -66.53
CA HIS A 2 -26.92 -22.86 -65.61
C HIS A 2 -27.22 -23.45 -64.22
N LYS A 3 -26.25 -24.19 -63.68
CA LYS A 3 -26.29 -24.67 -62.30
C LYS A 3 -25.63 -23.63 -61.37
N THR A 4 -26.43 -23.02 -60.57
CA THR A 4 -25.97 -22.07 -59.50
C THR A 4 -25.47 -22.88 -58.30
N ILE A 5 -24.20 -22.81 -58.01
CA ILE A 5 -23.60 -23.39 -56.79
C ILE A 5 -23.79 -22.37 -55.65
N LYS A 6 -24.61 -22.77 -54.67
CA LYS A 6 -24.74 -22.00 -53.42
C LYS A 6 -23.61 -22.37 -52.47
N HIS A 7 -22.71 -21.44 -52.21
CA HIS A 7 -21.73 -21.58 -51.15
C HIS A 7 -22.39 -21.24 -49.80
N ILE A 8 -22.48 -22.24 -48.95
CA ILE A 8 -22.87 -22.07 -47.54
C ILE A 8 -21.58 -21.67 -46.79
N ALA A 9 -21.48 -20.41 -46.41
CA ALA A 9 -20.44 -19.95 -45.50
C ALA A 9 -20.82 -20.37 -44.09
N LEU A 10 -20.13 -21.37 -43.53
CA LEU A 10 -20.23 -21.75 -42.13
C LEU A 10 -19.43 -20.73 -41.28
N GLY A 11 -20.12 -19.76 -40.75
CA GLY A 11 -19.53 -18.83 -39.79
C GLY A 11 -19.29 -19.54 -38.47
N ILE A 12 -18.03 -19.80 -38.16
CA ILE A 12 -17.62 -20.20 -36.80
C ILE A 12 -17.71 -18.98 -35.90
N MET A 13 -18.77 -18.91 -35.11
CA MET A 13 -18.93 -17.92 -34.05
C MET A 13 -18.11 -18.40 -32.86
N VAL A 14 -16.89 -17.91 -32.75
CA VAL A 14 -16.07 -18.06 -31.52
C VAL A 14 -16.70 -17.17 -30.47
N LEU A 15 -17.48 -17.77 -29.59
CA LEU A 15 -17.91 -17.16 -28.35
C LEU A 15 -16.68 -17.03 -27.45
N LEU A 16 -16.02 -15.89 -27.51
CA LEU A 16 -15.12 -15.45 -26.45
C LEU A 16 -15.99 -15.19 -25.22
N CYS A 17 -16.16 -16.20 -24.37
CA CYS A 17 -16.62 -16.01 -23.00
C CYS A 17 -15.53 -15.20 -22.27
N SER A 18 -15.56 -13.89 -22.44
CA SER A 18 -14.89 -12.99 -21.53
C SER A 18 -15.67 -13.07 -20.21
N CYS A 19 -15.16 -13.79 -19.24
CA CYS A 19 -15.63 -13.75 -17.87
C CYS A 19 -15.31 -12.35 -17.31
N THR A 20 -16.12 -11.37 -17.65
CA THR A 20 -16.11 -10.10 -16.93
C THR A 20 -16.80 -10.35 -15.60
N HIS A 21 -16.07 -10.76 -14.57
CA HIS A 21 -16.56 -10.72 -13.20
C HIS A 21 -16.84 -9.26 -12.84
N ARG A 22 -18.14 -8.93 -12.73
CA ARG A 22 -18.56 -7.61 -12.25
C ARG A 22 -18.53 -7.60 -10.73
N PHE A 23 -18.00 -6.52 -10.15
CA PHE A 23 -18.01 -6.26 -8.70
C PHE A 23 -19.42 -6.20 -8.09
N ASP A 24 -20.47 -6.13 -8.93
CA ASP A 24 -21.85 -5.95 -8.53
C ASP A 24 -22.61 -7.27 -8.32
N GLU A 25 -22.00 -8.43 -8.50
CA GLU A 25 -22.63 -9.70 -8.15
C GLU A 25 -22.53 -9.88 -6.63
N PRO A 26 -23.65 -10.13 -5.95
CA PRO A 26 -23.62 -10.38 -4.52
C PRO A 26 -22.83 -11.65 -4.26
N THR A 27 -21.61 -11.51 -3.73
CA THR A 27 -20.82 -12.65 -3.30
C THR A 27 -21.55 -13.36 -2.17
N THR A 28 -21.65 -14.67 -2.25
CA THR A 28 -22.21 -15.47 -1.14
C THR A 28 -21.30 -15.34 0.07
N ASN A 29 -21.87 -15.13 1.25
CA ASN A 29 -21.09 -15.13 2.49
C ASN A 29 -20.69 -16.56 2.86
N SER A 30 -19.72 -17.08 2.12
CA SER A 30 -19.11 -18.41 2.29
C SER A 30 -17.59 -18.27 2.17
N PRO A 31 -16.80 -19.24 2.63
CA PRO A 31 -15.35 -19.18 2.44
C PRO A 31 -14.95 -18.98 0.99
N LEU A 32 -15.54 -19.72 0.05
CA LEU A 32 -15.27 -19.54 -1.37
C LEU A 32 -15.71 -18.16 -1.89
N GLY A 33 -16.92 -17.71 -1.57
CA GLY A 33 -17.41 -16.41 -2.02
C GLY A 33 -16.57 -15.23 -1.50
N ASN A 34 -16.06 -15.33 -0.28
CA ASN A 34 -15.15 -14.32 0.28
C ASN A 34 -13.76 -14.37 -0.38
N PHE A 35 -13.26 -15.55 -0.71
CA PHE A 35 -12.02 -15.71 -1.48
C PHE A 35 -12.17 -15.11 -2.89
N GLU A 36 -13.26 -15.40 -3.59
CA GLU A 36 -13.56 -14.85 -4.92
C GLU A 36 -13.67 -13.32 -4.87
N ALA A 37 -14.28 -12.75 -3.80
CA ALA A 37 -14.33 -11.32 -3.59
C ALA A 37 -12.93 -10.73 -3.40
N LEU A 38 -12.08 -11.34 -2.58
CA LEU A 38 -10.68 -10.92 -2.39
C LEU A 38 -9.91 -10.98 -3.71
N TRP A 39 -10.02 -12.11 -4.43
CA TRP A 39 -9.34 -12.31 -5.71
C TRP A 39 -9.73 -11.22 -6.72
N ASN A 40 -11.02 -10.94 -6.86
CA ASN A 40 -11.53 -9.88 -7.73
C ASN A 40 -11.05 -8.48 -7.32
N ILE A 41 -10.99 -8.17 -6.02
CA ILE A 41 -10.49 -6.89 -5.53
C ILE A 41 -9.03 -6.70 -5.93
N ILE A 42 -8.20 -7.70 -5.72
CA ILE A 42 -6.78 -7.65 -6.08
C ILE A 42 -6.63 -7.55 -7.60
N ASP A 43 -7.32 -8.39 -8.36
CA ASP A 43 -7.27 -8.34 -9.83
C ASP A 43 -7.62 -6.96 -10.39
N GLN A 44 -8.60 -6.29 -9.81
CA GLN A 44 -9.07 -5.00 -10.35
C GLN A 44 -8.36 -3.78 -9.78
N LYS A 45 -7.73 -3.87 -8.61
CA LYS A 45 -7.21 -2.70 -7.87
C LYS A 45 -5.72 -2.75 -7.59
N TYR A 46 -5.12 -3.92 -7.50
CA TYR A 46 -3.71 -4.03 -7.23
C TYR A 46 -2.88 -3.71 -8.48
N CYS A 47 -2.02 -2.69 -8.37
CA CYS A 47 -1.33 -2.11 -9.53
C CYS A 47 -0.08 -2.87 -9.97
N PHE A 48 0.43 -3.81 -9.14
CA PHE A 48 1.77 -4.35 -9.30
C PHE A 48 1.82 -5.84 -9.70
N LEU A 49 0.69 -6.44 -10.15
CA LEU A 49 0.69 -7.85 -10.58
C LEU A 49 1.67 -8.07 -11.73
N ASP A 50 1.60 -7.25 -12.78
CA ASP A 50 2.48 -7.33 -13.96
C ASP A 50 3.94 -7.05 -13.59
N GLU A 51 4.19 -5.98 -12.84
CA GLU A 51 5.54 -5.57 -12.44
C GLU A 51 6.24 -6.66 -11.60
N LYS A 52 5.49 -7.32 -10.72
CA LYS A 52 5.98 -8.42 -9.89
C LYS A 52 5.93 -9.77 -10.59
N GLN A 53 5.40 -9.83 -11.82
CA GLN A 53 5.23 -11.07 -12.60
C GLN A 53 4.42 -12.14 -11.85
N ILE A 54 3.35 -11.71 -11.18
CA ILE A 54 2.45 -12.59 -10.42
C ILE A 54 1.34 -13.05 -11.35
N ASP A 55 1.28 -14.35 -11.60
CA ASP A 55 0.15 -15.00 -12.28
C ASP A 55 -1.00 -15.17 -11.28
N TRP A 56 -1.90 -14.17 -11.27
CA TRP A 56 -2.99 -14.11 -10.31
C TRP A 56 -4.07 -15.16 -10.56
N ASP A 57 -4.26 -15.57 -11.81
CA ASP A 57 -5.15 -16.69 -12.18
C ASP A 57 -4.61 -18.03 -11.67
N ALA A 58 -3.30 -18.25 -11.74
CA ALA A 58 -2.68 -19.44 -11.17
C ALA A 58 -2.84 -19.49 -9.64
N ILE A 59 -2.79 -18.35 -8.96
CA ILE A 59 -3.08 -18.26 -7.51
C ILE A 59 -4.53 -18.69 -7.24
N TYR A 60 -5.51 -18.20 -8.02
CA TYR A 60 -6.90 -18.61 -7.89
C TYR A 60 -7.05 -20.13 -7.98
N LEU A 61 -6.50 -20.73 -9.03
CA LEU A 61 -6.58 -22.18 -9.26
C LEU A 61 -5.92 -22.99 -8.11
N THR A 62 -4.84 -22.46 -7.54
CA THR A 62 -4.11 -23.11 -6.44
C THR A 62 -4.95 -23.21 -5.18
N TYR A 63 -5.70 -22.16 -4.86
CA TYR A 63 -6.43 -22.05 -3.60
C TYR A 63 -7.91 -22.41 -3.70
N TYR A 64 -8.50 -22.42 -4.89
CA TYR A 64 -9.94 -22.65 -5.11
C TYR A 64 -10.48 -23.87 -4.34
N ALA A 65 -9.88 -25.04 -4.52
CA ALA A 65 -10.37 -26.28 -3.89
C ALA A 65 -10.33 -26.25 -2.36
N GLN A 66 -9.41 -25.51 -1.77
CA GLN A 66 -9.29 -25.36 -0.33
C GLN A 66 -10.45 -24.52 0.22
N PHE A 67 -10.81 -23.43 -0.45
CA PHE A 67 -11.95 -22.59 -0.07
C PHE A 67 -13.29 -23.24 -0.36
N ASP A 68 -13.41 -23.99 -1.47
CA ASP A 68 -14.64 -24.69 -1.85
C ASP A 68 -15.04 -25.77 -0.85
N THR A 69 -14.06 -26.44 -0.27
CA THR A 69 -14.28 -27.51 0.72
C THR A 69 -14.31 -27.03 2.16
N LEU A 70 -13.86 -25.81 2.43
CA LEU A 70 -13.79 -25.26 3.78
C LEU A 70 -15.20 -24.96 4.32
N GLN A 71 -15.47 -25.42 5.54
CA GLN A 71 -16.71 -25.12 6.23
C GLN A 71 -16.41 -24.48 7.58
N ILE A 72 -17.09 -23.38 7.86
CA ILE A 72 -16.98 -22.68 9.13
C ILE A 72 -18.10 -23.14 10.03
N ARG A 73 -17.76 -23.95 11.05
CA ARG A 73 -18.70 -24.51 12.02
C ARG A 73 -18.30 -24.17 13.46
N THR A 74 -17.04 -23.91 13.68
CA THR A 74 -16.44 -23.61 14.99
C THR A 74 -15.68 -22.29 14.94
N TYR A 75 -15.22 -21.81 16.09
CA TYR A 75 -14.40 -20.61 16.16
C TYR A 75 -13.02 -20.84 15.54
N GLU A 76 -12.46 -22.04 15.70
CA GLU A 76 -11.19 -22.44 15.07
C GLU A 76 -11.28 -22.44 13.55
N ASP A 77 -12.42 -22.75 12.97
CA ASP A 77 -12.58 -22.69 11.50
C ASP A 77 -12.45 -21.27 10.97
N ASN A 78 -12.79 -20.24 11.76
CA ASN A 78 -12.57 -18.84 11.35
C ASN A 78 -11.08 -18.51 11.29
N TYR A 79 -10.26 -19.02 12.22
CA TYR A 79 -8.81 -18.83 12.14
C TYR A 79 -8.23 -19.53 10.92
N ARG A 80 -8.61 -20.79 10.66
CA ARG A 80 -8.17 -21.50 9.45
C ARG A 80 -8.57 -20.80 8.16
N PHE A 81 -9.76 -20.20 8.12
CA PHE A 81 -10.19 -19.41 6.99
C PHE A 81 -9.34 -18.14 6.84
N PHE A 82 -9.05 -17.45 7.94
CA PHE A 82 -8.22 -16.25 7.94
C PHE A 82 -6.78 -16.57 7.53
N ASP A 83 -6.19 -17.64 8.07
CA ASP A 83 -4.84 -18.09 7.72
C ASP A 83 -4.73 -18.39 6.21
N LEU A 84 -5.74 -19.07 5.65
CA LEU A 84 -5.77 -19.36 4.22
C LEU A 84 -5.90 -18.09 3.35
N MET A 85 -6.70 -17.11 3.79
CA MET A 85 -6.78 -15.79 3.15
C MET A 85 -5.46 -15.03 3.27
N GLU A 86 -4.77 -15.13 4.41
CA GLU A 86 -3.45 -14.56 4.63
C GLU A 86 -2.41 -15.17 3.68
N GLU A 87 -2.40 -16.49 3.52
CA GLU A 87 -1.52 -17.17 2.56
C GLU A 87 -1.70 -16.59 1.15
N VAL A 88 -2.95 -16.39 0.71
CA VAL A 88 -3.26 -15.80 -0.60
C VAL A 88 -2.66 -14.39 -0.73
N VAL A 89 -2.92 -13.49 0.22
CA VAL A 89 -2.42 -12.10 0.11
C VAL A 89 -0.90 -12.03 0.26
N ASN A 90 -0.29 -12.94 1.02
CA ASN A 90 1.17 -12.99 1.18
C ASN A 90 1.91 -13.42 -0.10
N THR A 91 1.22 -14.04 -1.08
CA THR A 91 1.79 -14.29 -2.41
C THR A 91 2.18 -13.00 -3.13
N LEU A 92 1.54 -11.87 -2.79
CA LEU A 92 1.85 -10.56 -3.35
C LEU A 92 3.19 -9.99 -2.84
N ASN A 93 3.69 -10.50 -1.72
CA ASN A 93 4.90 -10.00 -1.05
C ASN A 93 4.93 -8.46 -0.97
N ASP A 94 3.88 -7.88 -0.38
CA ASP A 94 3.67 -6.44 -0.32
C ASP A 94 3.18 -6.02 1.07
N GLY A 95 3.98 -5.23 1.77
CA GLY A 95 3.66 -4.74 3.11
C GLY A 95 2.49 -3.75 3.17
N HIS A 96 1.97 -3.30 2.02
CA HIS A 96 0.79 -2.44 1.95
C HIS A 96 -0.51 -3.21 1.75
N VAL A 97 -0.43 -4.51 1.46
CA VAL A 97 -1.61 -5.39 1.35
C VAL A 97 -1.77 -6.17 2.65
N ASN A 98 -2.78 -5.80 3.42
CA ASN A 98 -3.03 -6.38 4.74
C ASN A 98 -4.50 -6.81 4.86
N LEU A 99 -4.74 -7.91 5.59
CA LEU A 99 -6.08 -8.34 5.99
C LEU A 99 -6.32 -7.97 7.45
N TYR A 100 -7.54 -7.55 7.74
CA TYR A 100 -7.98 -7.23 9.08
C TYR A 100 -9.26 -8.00 9.39
N SER A 101 -9.28 -8.64 10.54
CA SER A 101 -10.48 -9.23 11.13
C SER A 101 -10.70 -8.66 12.53
N SER A 102 -11.78 -9.07 13.19
CA SER A 102 -12.03 -8.70 14.58
C SER A 102 -11.12 -9.45 15.57
N PHE A 103 -10.40 -10.45 15.12
CA PHE A 103 -9.60 -11.36 15.96
C PHE A 103 -8.15 -11.51 15.51
N ASP A 104 -7.80 -11.11 14.27
CA ASP A 104 -6.43 -11.22 13.76
C ASP A 104 -6.13 -10.18 12.68
N ILE A 105 -4.82 -9.96 12.44
CA ILE A 105 -4.30 -9.03 11.44
C ILE A 105 -3.15 -9.71 10.69
N SER A 106 -3.30 -9.86 9.38
CA SER A 106 -2.22 -10.30 8.50
C SER A 106 -1.36 -9.12 8.09
N VAL A 107 -0.04 -9.24 8.26
CA VAL A 107 0.94 -8.24 7.83
C VAL A 107 2.09 -8.93 7.12
N CYS A 108 2.24 -8.71 5.82
CA CYS A 108 3.38 -9.20 5.08
C CYS A 108 4.67 -8.48 5.52
N ARG A 109 5.62 -9.21 6.08
CA ARG A 109 6.91 -8.68 6.55
C ARG A 109 8.11 -9.14 5.73
N SER A 110 7.94 -10.15 4.89
CA SER A 110 9.02 -10.79 4.13
C SER A 110 9.77 -9.82 3.20
N TRP A 111 9.14 -8.75 2.75
CA TRP A 111 9.74 -7.77 1.86
C TRP A 111 10.88 -6.96 2.50
N TYR A 112 10.97 -6.87 3.84
CA TYR A 112 12.01 -6.13 4.54
C TYR A 112 12.84 -6.95 5.53
N GLU A 113 12.40 -8.14 5.94
CA GLU A 113 13.09 -8.97 6.95
C GLU A 113 14.50 -9.41 6.55
N GLY A 114 14.81 -9.41 5.25
CA GLY A 114 16.14 -9.74 4.74
C GLY A 114 17.16 -8.58 4.81
N TYR A 115 16.76 -7.38 5.23
CA TYR A 115 17.63 -6.21 5.26
C TYR A 115 18.10 -5.90 6.68
N PRO A 116 19.39 -5.58 6.88
CA PRO A 116 19.90 -5.20 8.19
C PRO A 116 19.29 -3.86 8.61
N GLU A 117 18.96 -3.75 9.89
CA GLU A 117 18.54 -2.46 10.46
C GLU A 117 19.70 -1.46 10.40
N ASN A 118 19.41 -0.26 9.89
CA ASN A 118 20.34 0.85 9.78
C ASN A 118 19.84 2.12 10.51
N PHE A 119 18.86 1.97 11.38
CA PHE A 119 18.27 3.04 12.16
C PHE A 119 18.23 2.65 13.63
N ASP A 120 18.67 3.57 14.48
CA ASP A 120 18.66 3.44 15.93
C ASP A 120 18.13 4.74 16.55
N ILE A 121 16.95 4.66 17.18
CA ILE A 121 16.28 5.82 17.80
C ILE A 121 17.05 6.33 19.01
N ASP A 122 17.78 5.49 19.73
CA ASP A 122 18.55 5.88 20.89
C ASP A 122 19.73 6.76 20.48
N ILE A 123 20.38 6.41 19.36
CA ILE A 123 21.42 7.25 18.74
C ILE A 123 20.85 8.61 18.33
N ILE A 124 19.67 8.64 17.67
CA ILE A 124 19.02 9.88 17.27
C ILE A 124 18.72 10.74 18.49
N THR A 125 18.12 10.16 19.52
CA THR A 125 17.73 10.88 20.74
C THR A 125 18.94 11.35 21.53
N GLN A 126 19.96 10.53 21.66
CA GLN A 126 21.14 10.82 22.45
C GLN A 126 22.05 11.88 21.80
N TYR A 127 22.22 11.84 20.48
CA TYR A 127 23.23 12.65 19.79
C TYR A 127 22.66 13.82 19.01
N TYR A 128 21.46 13.72 18.46
CA TYR A 128 20.89 14.73 17.56
C TYR A 128 19.72 15.49 18.21
N LEU A 129 18.82 14.84 18.96
CA LEU A 129 17.64 15.47 19.56
C LEU A 129 17.89 15.94 21.01
N LYS A 130 19.07 16.46 21.31
CA LYS A 130 19.35 17.03 22.64
C LYS A 130 18.53 18.31 22.86
N ASN A 131 17.76 18.35 23.96
CA ASN A 131 16.94 19.53 24.35
C ASN A 131 16.02 19.98 23.18
N TYR A 132 15.48 19.04 22.44
CA TYR A 132 14.62 19.33 21.31
C TYR A 132 13.32 20.02 21.73
N ARG A 133 12.71 20.70 20.76
CA ARG A 133 11.38 21.27 20.81
C ARG A 133 10.42 20.42 19.99
N GLN A 134 9.13 20.59 20.25
CA GLN A 134 8.08 19.90 19.50
C GLN A 134 7.07 20.92 18.96
N ALA A 135 6.67 20.75 17.69
CA ALA A 135 5.64 21.53 17.06
C ALA A 135 4.74 20.57 16.23
N GLY A 136 3.60 20.17 16.83
CA GLY A 136 2.82 19.06 16.29
C GLY A 136 3.66 17.77 16.24
N GLY A 137 3.66 17.09 15.10
CA GLY A 137 4.47 15.87 14.91
C GLY A 137 5.96 16.10 14.69
N LEU A 138 6.44 17.35 14.61
CA LEU A 138 7.84 17.67 14.33
C LEU A 138 8.64 17.79 15.62
N ASN A 139 9.68 16.96 15.78
CA ASN A 139 10.70 17.12 16.83
C ASN A 139 11.90 17.83 16.23
N TYR A 140 12.33 18.94 16.81
CA TYR A 140 13.35 19.78 16.19
C TYR A 140 14.29 20.47 17.18
N CYS A 141 15.51 20.67 16.76
CA CYS A 141 16.53 21.40 17.51
C CYS A 141 17.58 21.97 16.53
N ARG A 142 18.55 22.71 17.07
CA ARG A 142 19.74 23.10 16.32
C ARG A 142 20.88 22.17 16.70
N ILE A 143 21.69 21.82 15.73
CA ILE A 143 22.91 21.01 15.91
C ILE A 143 24.12 21.73 15.30
N ASP A 144 25.30 21.19 15.47
CA ASP A 144 26.55 21.73 14.93
C ASP A 144 26.79 23.19 15.32
N ASN A 145 26.87 23.45 16.63
CA ASN A 145 27.00 24.81 17.18
C ASN A 145 25.94 25.80 16.69
N ASP A 146 24.69 25.34 16.63
CA ASP A 146 23.52 26.07 16.16
C ASP A 146 23.52 26.44 14.66
N SER A 147 24.45 25.89 13.90
CA SER A 147 24.56 26.19 12.46
C SER A 147 23.59 25.44 11.57
N ILE A 148 23.05 24.30 12.03
CA ILE A 148 22.15 23.42 11.28
C ILE A 148 20.85 23.23 12.05
N GLY A 149 19.72 23.45 11.39
CA GLY A 149 18.41 23.05 11.87
C GLY A 149 18.22 21.54 11.64
N TYR A 150 17.85 20.81 12.68
CA TYR A 150 17.56 19.37 12.58
C TYR A 150 16.11 19.10 12.97
N ILE A 151 15.40 18.37 12.10
CA ILE A 151 14.02 17.94 12.30
C ILE A 151 14.01 16.43 12.21
N TYR A 152 13.44 15.75 13.20
CA TYR A 152 13.09 14.35 13.14
C TYR A 152 11.57 14.21 13.03
N TYR A 153 11.11 13.53 11.97
CA TYR A 153 9.70 13.32 11.67
C TYR A 153 9.43 11.85 11.37
N ASN A 154 9.00 11.12 12.39
CA ASN A 154 8.92 9.67 12.39
C ASN A 154 7.65 9.10 11.72
N SER A 155 6.64 9.92 11.45
CA SER A 155 5.42 9.47 10.79
C SER A 155 4.66 10.62 10.16
N PHE A 156 4.28 10.47 8.90
CA PHE A 156 3.35 11.39 8.23
C PHE A 156 1.90 11.27 8.72
N SER A 157 1.59 10.33 9.64
CA SER A 157 0.32 10.32 10.38
C SER A 157 0.29 11.34 11.51
N ASN A 158 1.45 11.77 12.01
CA ASN A 158 1.55 12.80 13.04
C ASN A 158 1.35 14.17 12.41
N THR A 159 0.24 14.82 12.70
CA THR A 159 -0.12 16.10 12.08
C THR A 159 0.68 17.27 12.64
N PHE A 160 0.90 18.28 11.82
CA PHE A 160 1.34 19.61 12.22
C PHE A 160 0.64 20.65 11.33
N SER A 161 0.46 21.86 11.87
CA SER A 161 -0.17 22.95 11.12
C SER A 161 0.88 23.79 10.38
N GLN A 162 0.42 24.61 9.44
CA GLN A 162 1.27 25.62 8.81
C GLN A 162 1.90 26.56 9.86
N ALA A 163 1.16 26.90 10.93
CA ALA A 163 1.69 27.72 12.01
C ALA A 163 2.82 27.03 12.78
N ASN A 164 2.69 25.72 13.03
CA ASN A 164 3.77 24.91 13.60
C ASN A 164 5.01 24.96 12.71
N TRP A 165 4.83 24.74 11.41
CA TRP A 165 5.93 24.74 10.45
C TRP A 165 6.63 26.11 10.37
N LEU A 166 5.88 27.19 10.29
CA LEU A 166 6.44 28.55 10.32
C LEU A 166 7.21 28.84 11.61
N ALA A 167 6.75 28.35 12.77
CA ALA A 167 7.47 28.48 14.02
C ALA A 167 8.81 27.75 13.99
N VAL A 168 8.88 26.55 13.42
CA VAL A 168 10.11 25.77 13.22
C VAL A 168 11.08 26.53 12.30
N LEU A 169 10.61 27.02 11.15
CA LEU A 169 11.44 27.78 10.21
C LEU A 169 11.98 29.08 10.81
N ARG A 170 11.16 29.79 11.61
CA ARG A 170 11.62 30.97 12.35
C ARG A 170 12.69 30.64 13.39
N TYR A 171 12.56 29.49 14.05
CA TYR A 171 13.59 29.04 14.99
C TYR A 171 14.91 28.76 14.27
N PHE A 172 14.89 28.33 13.01
CA PHE A 172 16.07 28.05 12.20
C PHE A 172 16.58 29.22 11.37
N ASN A 173 16.07 30.42 11.57
CA ASN A 173 16.38 31.59 10.72
C ASN A 173 17.87 31.97 10.66
N GLN A 174 18.68 31.55 11.62
CA GLN A 174 20.12 31.76 11.67
C GLN A 174 20.93 30.52 11.22
N CYS A 175 20.26 29.40 10.93
CA CYS A 175 20.93 28.20 10.48
C CYS A 175 21.33 28.32 9.00
N LYS A 176 22.47 27.74 8.65
CA LYS A 176 22.98 27.70 7.28
C LYS A 176 22.25 26.67 6.41
N GLY A 177 21.61 25.70 7.05
CA GLY A 177 20.86 24.64 6.38
C GLY A 177 19.92 23.92 7.34
N ILE A 178 19.05 23.08 6.76
CA ILE A 178 18.10 22.25 7.51
C ILE A 178 18.25 20.81 7.08
N VAL A 179 18.33 19.90 8.03
CA VAL A 179 18.24 18.47 7.84
C VAL A 179 16.85 18.03 8.28
N ILE A 180 16.12 17.37 7.39
CA ILE A 180 14.83 16.73 7.70
C ILE A 180 15.07 15.22 7.67
N ASP A 181 15.05 14.63 8.85
CA ASP A 181 15.28 13.21 9.04
C ASP A 181 13.94 12.46 9.07
N VAL A 182 13.72 11.70 8.02
CA VAL A 182 12.54 10.82 7.84
C VAL A 182 12.93 9.35 7.85
N ARG A 183 14.14 9.02 8.34
CA ARG A 183 14.53 7.62 8.48
C ARG A 183 13.56 6.91 9.42
N ASN A 184 13.21 5.67 9.08
CA ASN A 184 12.20 4.87 9.78
C ASN A 184 10.83 5.56 9.89
N ASN A 185 10.49 6.44 8.94
CA ASN A 185 9.13 6.99 8.83
C ASN A 185 8.23 5.95 8.18
N GLY A 186 7.21 5.51 8.91
CA GLY A 186 6.27 4.48 8.45
C GLY A 186 5.22 4.98 7.44
N GLY A 187 5.37 6.20 6.90
CA GLY A 187 4.38 6.78 5.98
C GLY A 187 3.24 7.49 6.71
N GLY A 188 2.09 7.60 6.04
CA GLY A 188 0.88 8.27 6.54
C GLY A 188 0.24 9.18 5.48
N THR A 189 -0.20 10.38 5.88
CA THR A 189 -0.95 11.26 5.00
C THR A 189 -0.04 12.08 4.09
N LEU A 190 -0.22 11.98 2.78
CA LEU A 190 0.53 12.76 1.79
C LEU A 190 0.38 14.28 1.98
N THR A 191 -0.78 14.73 2.49
CA THR A 191 -0.99 16.15 2.80
C THR A 191 0.09 16.68 3.77
N ASN A 192 0.50 15.89 4.76
CA ASN A 192 1.57 16.26 5.68
C ASN A 192 2.94 16.29 4.99
N ALA A 193 3.20 15.36 4.06
CA ALA A 193 4.42 15.38 3.27
C ALA A 193 4.49 16.63 2.36
N TYR A 194 3.38 16.98 1.71
CA TYR A 194 3.31 18.20 0.90
C TYR A 194 3.46 19.46 1.73
N LEU A 195 2.82 19.55 2.90
CA LEU A 195 2.98 20.68 3.81
C LEU A 195 4.44 20.85 4.27
N LEU A 196 5.14 19.75 4.53
CA LEU A 196 6.54 19.75 4.91
C LEU A 196 7.44 20.26 3.77
N ALA A 197 7.16 19.84 2.53
CA ALA A 197 7.97 20.17 1.37
C ALA A 197 7.70 21.56 0.79
N ALA A 198 6.48 22.09 0.94
CA ALA A 198 6.02 23.30 0.27
C ALA A 198 6.95 24.52 0.41
N PRO A 199 7.56 24.84 1.56
CA PRO A 199 8.42 26.02 1.69
C PRO A 199 9.73 25.95 0.89
N PHE A 200 10.08 24.79 0.35
CA PHE A 200 11.30 24.61 -0.45
C PHE A 200 11.06 24.85 -1.96
N PHE A 201 9.82 25.10 -2.34
CA PHE A 201 9.45 25.43 -3.73
C PHE A 201 9.10 26.92 -3.84
N THR A 202 9.57 27.56 -4.90
CA THR A 202 9.32 28.99 -5.18
C THR A 202 8.09 29.21 -6.06
N GLN A 203 7.55 28.13 -6.64
CA GLN A 203 6.37 28.14 -7.50
C GLN A 203 5.63 26.80 -7.39
N ASP A 204 4.39 26.76 -7.82
CA ASP A 204 3.62 25.53 -7.92
C ASP A 204 4.34 24.54 -8.84
N THR A 205 4.60 23.36 -8.34
CA THR A 205 5.38 22.34 -9.03
C THR A 205 4.68 20.98 -8.94
N ILE A 206 4.58 20.29 -10.07
CA ILE A 206 4.10 18.91 -10.10
C ILE A 206 5.23 18.02 -9.55
N VAL A 207 4.98 17.37 -8.42
CA VAL A 207 5.96 16.48 -7.76
C VAL A 207 5.68 14.99 -8.02
N GLY A 208 4.55 14.65 -8.65
CA GLY A 208 4.18 13.29 -8.97
C GLY A 208 2.78 13.17 -9.54
N TYR A 209 2.43 11.96 -9.94
CA TYR A 209 1.12 11.61 -10.45
C TYR A 209 0.56 10.43 -9.67
N TRP A 210 -0.75 10.44 -9.45
CA TRP A 210 -1.48 9.30 -8.94
C TRP A 210 -1.94 8.45 -10.12
N GLN A 211 -1.62 7.18 -10.09
CA GLN A 211 -2.13 6.19 -11.03
C GLN A 211 -3.07 5.24 -10.29
N HIS A 212 -4.20 4.95 -10.90
CA HIS A 212 -5.18 4.01 -10.38
C HIS A 212 -5.41 2.92 -11.41
N LYS A 213 -5.37 1.67 -10.98
CA LYS A 213 -5.81 0.56 -11.82
C LYS A 213 -7.33 0.61 -11.96
N THR A 214 -7.82 0.49 -13.19
CA THR A 214 -9.24 0.50 -13.54
C THR A 214 -9.59 -0.74 -14.35
N GLY A 215 -9.82 -1.83 -13.65
CA GLY A 215 -10.21 -3.09 -14.28
C GLY A 215 -9.17 -4.20 -14.13
N PRO A 216 -9.51 -5.40 -14.62
CA PRO A 216 -8.65 -6.58 -14.54
C PRO A 216 -7.39 -6.44 -15.38
N GLN A 217 -6.47 -7.35 -15.15
CA GLN A 217 -5.26 -7.55 -15.96
C GLN A 217 -5.60 -7.93 -17.38
#